data_712781bb1f410c1f897f81f6afe3a7ec
#
_entry.id   712781bb1f410c1f897f81f6afe3a7ec
#
_cell.length_a   1.000
_cell.length_b   1.000
_cell.length_c   1.000
_cell.angle_alpha   90.00
_cell.angle_beta   90.00
_cell.angle_gamma   90.00
#
_symmetry.space_group_name_H-M   'P 1'
#
loop_
_entity.id
_entity.type
_entity.pdbx_description
1 polymer ?
#
loop_
_entity_poly.entity_id
_entity_poly.type
_entity_poly.pdbx_seq_one_letter_code
_entity_poly.pdbx_strand_id
1 'polypeptide(L)'
;MNREDQKRAPIYEALEKFRKQRVVPFDVPGHKRGRGNPELVELLGEKCVGIDVNSMKPLDNLCHPVSVIRDAEELAADAFHAEHAFLMVGGTTSAVQSMILSVCKRGDKIILPRNVHKSAINALVLCGAIPVYVNPEVNPKLGISLGMEVPCVEQAIKENPDAVAVLVNNPTYYGICSDIRSIVKLAHAHGMKVLADEAHGTHLYFGKNLPVSGMEAGADLAAISMHKSGGSLTQSSILLVNKGVNADYVRQIINLTQTTSASYLLLSSLDISRRNLALRGEESFAKVSEMAEYARNEINNIGGYYAYGKDLINGTSIYDYDVTKLSIYTLGIGLAGIEVYDLLRDEYDIQIEFGDICNILAYISIGDRTQDIERLVGALADIARLYKKDRAGLLSGEYIAPKVIRSPQEAFYAEKKSLQIRETSGCISGEFVMCYPPGIPILAPGEMITDEIIEYIIYAKEKGCSLQGTEDPAVEHLMVLV
;
A
#
# COMPACT_ATOMS: atom_id res chain seq x y z
N MET A 1 -14.59 1.87 -20.79
CA MET A 1 -13.99 0.50 -20.96
C MET A 1 -14.67 -0.25 -22.12
N ASN A 2 -13.89 -0.68 -23.12
CA ASN A 2 -14.39 -1.52 -24.21
C ASN A 2 -14.22 -3.01 -23.85
N ARG A 3 -15.31 -3.68 -23.50
CA ARG A 3 -15.28 -5.06 -22.97
C ARG A 3 -14.73 -6.11 -23.95
N GLU A 4 -14.87 -5.90 -25.26
CA GLU A 4 -14.32 -6.84 -26.28
C GLU A 4 -12.80 -6.74 -26.33
N ASP A 5 -12.24 -5.53 -26.32
CA ASP A 5 -10.79 -5.33 -26.33
C ASP A 5 -10.16 -5.87 -25.05
N GLN A 6 -10.87 -5.79 -23.91
CA GLN A 6 -10.41 -6.30 -22.62
C GLN A 6 -10.24 -7.82 -22.55
N LYS A 7 -10.75 -8.58 -23.53
CA LYS A 7 -10.52 -10.04 -23.63
C LYS A 7 -9.07 -10.39 -23.98
N ARG A 8 -8.35 -9.47 -24.60
CA ARG A 8 -6.94 -9.64 -24.97
C ARG A 8 -6.04 -9.60 -23.73
N ALA A 9 -4.94 -10.34 -23.78
CA ALA A 9 -3.82 -10.24 -22.84
C ALA A 9 -2.51 -10.27 -23.65
N PRO A 10 -2.11 -9.13 -24.24
CA PRO A 10 -1.05 -9.07 -25.25
C PRO A 10 0.29 -9.65 -24.80
N ILE A 11 0.72 -9.38 -23.55
CA ILE A 11 1.98 -9.91 -23.01
C ILE A 11 1.89 -11.42 -22.83
N TYR A 12 0.82 -11.91 -22.21
CA TYR A 12 0.60 -13.35 -22.02
C TYR A 12 0.53 -14.08 -23.36
N GLU A 13 -0.21 -13.56 -24.33
CA GLU A 13 -0.38 -14.16 -25.65
C GLU A 13 0.96 -14.23 -26.40
N ALA A 14 1.78 -13.17 -26.31
CA ALA A 14 3.11 -13.14 -26.90
C ALA A 14 4.06 -14.16 -26.26
N LEU A 15 4.04 -14.28 -24.92
CA LEU A 15 4.83 -15.27 -24.18
C LEU A 15 4.46 -16.72 -24.54
N GLU A 16 3.15 -17.02 -24.62
CA GLU A 16 2.69 -18.35 -25.01
C GLU A 16 3.09 -18.70 -26.47
N LYS A 17 2.99 -17.71 -27.38
CA LYS A 17 3.46 -17.88 -28.76
C LYS A 17 4.96 -18.12 -28.81
N PHE A 18 5.75 -17.33 -28.10
CA PHE A 18 7.21 -17.45 -28.04
C PHE A 18 7.64 -18.81 -27.46
N ARG A 19 7.03 -19.26 -26.36
CA ARG A 19 7.31 -20.56 -25.73
C ARG A 19 7.08 -21.71 -26.71
N LYS A 20 6.00 -21.68 -27.52
CA LYS A 20 5.67 -22.71 -28.51
C LYS A 20 6.68 -22.79 -29.67
N GLN A 21 7.40 -21.72 -29.97
CA GLN A 21 8.40 -21.68 -31.05
C GLN A 21 9.66 -22.51 -30.75
N ARG A 22 9.89 -22.91 -29.48
CA ARG A 22 11.04 -23.70 -29.05
C ARG A 22 12.39 -23.12 -29.51
N VAL A 23 12.52 -21.79 -29.44
CA VAL A 23 13.74 -21.07 -29.82
C VAL A 23 14.93 -21.56 -28.98
N VAL A 24 16.07 -21.78 -29.61
CA VAL A 24 17.33 -22.15 -28.92
C VAL A 24 17.85 -20.91 -28.16
N PRO A 25 17.98 -20.93 -26.84
CA PRO A 25 18.31 -19.74 -26.06
C PRO A 25 19.82 -19.52 -25.92
N PHE A 26 20.31 -18.47 -26.56
CA PHE A 26 21.61 -17.87 -26.25
C PHE A 26 21.50 -16.53 -25.51
N ASP A 27 20.27 -16.15 -25.19
CA ASP A 27 19.87 -15.00 -24.41
C ASP A 27 19.91 -15.27 -22.88
N VAL A 28 19.78 -14.22 -22.07
CA VAL A 28 19.53 -14.31 -20.63
C VAL A 28 18.03 -14.59 -20.39
N PRO A 29 17.62 -15.17 -19.25
CA PRO A 29 18.40 -15.57 -18.07
C PRO A 29 19.27 -16.83 -18.26
N GLY A 30 20.29 -16.96 -17.39
CA GLY A 30 21.30 -18.04 -17.48
C GLY A 30 20.77 -19.45 -17.25
N HIS A 31 19.60 -19.63 -16.63
CA HIS A 31 18.95 -20.94 -16.48
C HIS A 31 18.45 -21.55 -17.82
N LYS A 32 18.45 -20.75 -18.90
CA LYS A 32 18.12 -21.22 -20.27
C LYS A 32 16.82 -22.01 -20.31
N ARG A 33 15.72 -21.41 -19.80
CA ARG A 33 14.38 -22.05 -19.70
C ARG A 33 14.40 -23.34 -18.87
N GLY A 34 15.18 -23.31 -17.77
CA GLY A 34 15.27 -24.38 -16.78
C GLY A 34 16.39 -25.38 -16.99
N ARG A 35 17.01 -25.48 -18.21
CA ARG A 35 18.06 -26.48 -18.47
C ARG A 35 19.29 -26.34 -17.58
N GLY A 36 19.61 -25.09 -17.16
CA GLY A 36 20.77 -24.80 -16.30
C GLY A 36 20.46 -24.90 -14.80
N ASN A 37 19.20 -25.12 -14.40
CA ASN A 37 18.78 -25.23 -13.01
C ASN A 37 17.54 -26.14 -12.87
N PRO A 38 17.73 -27.46 -12.83
CA PRO A 38 16.63 -28.42 -12.71
C PRO A 38 15.80 -28.28 -11.43
N GLU A 39 16.44 -27.93 -10.30
CA GLU A 39 15.74 -27.72 -9.02
C GLU A 39 14.74 -26.55 -9.10
N LEU A 40 15.08 -25.49 -9.84
CA LEU A 40 14.18 -24.39 -10.10
C LEU A 40 12.96 -24.83 -10.93
N VAL A 41 13.15 -25.77 -11.87
CA VAL A 41 12.06 -26.34 -12.66
C VAL A 41 11.16 -27.22 -11.79
N GLU A 42 11.74 -28.00 -10.89
CA GLU A 42 10.96 -28.79 -9.93
C GLU A 42 10.11 -27.92 -9.03
N LEU A 43 10.66 -26.79 -8.53
CA LEU A 43 9.96 -25.85 -7.66
C LEU A 43 8.82 -25.09 -8.38
N LEU A 44 9.09 -24.53 -9.56
CA LEU A 44 8.19 -23.60 -10.26
C LEU A 44 7.40 -24.24 -11.40
N GLY A 45 7.79 -25.40 -11.87
CA GLY A 45 7.26 -26.07 -13.04
C GLY A 45 7.83 -25.54 -14.38
N GLU A 46 7.91 -26.42 -15.37
CA GLU A 46 8.47 -26.12 -16.70
C GLU A 46 7.81 -24.92 -17.40
N LYS A 47 6.49 -24.76 -17.21
CA LYS A 47 5.75 -23.69 -17.86
C LYS A 47 6.17 -22.32 -17.30
N CYS A 48 6.29 -22.20 -16.00
CA CYS A 48 6.68 -20.97 -15.33
C CYS A 48 8.12 -20.56 -15.71
N VAL A 49 9.08 -21.50 -15.55
CA VAL A 49 10.49 -21.25 -15.88
C VAL A 49 10.67 -21.04 -17.41
N GLY A 50 9.83 -21.66 -18.23
CA GLY A 50 9.87 -21.55 -19.69
C GLY A 50 9.42 -20.18 -20.24
N ILE A 51 8.71 -19.38 -19.45
CA ILE A 51 8.31 -18.01 -19.80
C ILE A 51 9.09 -16.93 -19.04
N ASP A 52 10.03 -17.33 -18.17
CA ASP A 52 10.97 -16.37 -17.57
C ASP A 52 12.07 -16.05 -18.58
N VAL A 53 11.92 -14.89 -19.20
CA VAL A 53 12.74 -14.38 -20.30
C VAL A 53 13.04 -12.89 -20.08
N ASN A 54 13.97 -12.35 -20.83
CA ASN A 54 14.27 -10.92 -20.82
C ASN A 54 13.65 -10.20 -22.01
N SER A 55 13.77 -8.88 -22.03
CA SER A 55 13.33 -8.00 -23.12
C SER A 55 13.92 -8.44 -24.46
N MET A 56 13.09 -8.57 -25.45
CA MET A 56 13.50 -8.90 -26.84
C MET A 56 12.44 -8.41 -27.82
N LYS A 57 12.80 -8.25 -29.08
CA LYS A 57 11.91 -7.66 -30.10
C LYS A 57 10.48 -8.25 -30.15
N PRO A 58 10.25 -9.59 -30.03
CA PRO A 58 8.89 -10.12 -30.03
C PRO A 58 8.09 -9.90 -28.74
N LEU A 59 8.74 -9.52 -27.64
CA LEU A 59 8.15 -9.38 -26.31
C LEU A 59 8.18 -7.93 -25.79
N ASP A 60 8.74 -6.99 -26.60
CA ASP A 60 8.83 -5.58 -26.24
C ASP A 60 9.91 -5.26 -25.19
N ASN A 61 9.93 -4.02 -24.68
CA ASN A 61 10.82 -3.54 -23.63
C ASN A 61 10.05 -2.60 -22.69
N LEU A 62 10.03 -2.91 -21.41
CA LEU A 62 9.29 -2.13 -20.42
C LEU A 62 9.76 -0.67 -20.30
N CYS A 63 11.07 -0.40 -20.52
CA CYS A 63 11.60 0.95 -20.45
C CYS A 63 11.21 1.81 -21.67
N HIS A 64 10.87 1.19 -22.79
CA HIS A 64 10.47 1.84 -24.03
C HIS A 64 9.44 0.99 -24.79
N PRO A 65 8.20 0.88 -24.28
CA PRO A 65 7.17 0.02 -24.89
C PRO A 65 6.72 0.54 -26.24
N VAL A 66 6.70 -0.33 -27.24
CA VAL A 66 6.28 0.00 -28.63
C VAL A 66 5.32 -1.03 -29.24
N SER A 67 5.08 -2.14 -28.54
CA SER A 67 4.22 -3.24 -29.03
C SER A 67 3.40 -3.85 -27.89
N VAL A 68 3.64 -5.12 -27.51
CA VAL A 68 2.76 -5.87 -26.61
C VAL A 68 2.67 -5.31 -25.18
N ILE A 69 3.74 -4.67 -24.67
CA ILE A 69 3.69 -4.00 -23.38
C ILE A 69 2.88 -2.71 -23.50
N ARG A 70 3.09 -1.92 -24.57
CA ARG A 70 2.29 -0.72 -24.83
C ARG A 70 0.81 -1.09 -24.97
N ASP A 71 0.47 -2.13 -25.74
CA ASP A 71 -0.91 -2.58 -25.89
C ASP A 71 -1.53 -2.97 -24.55
N ALA A 72 -0.76 -3.63 -23.66
CA ALA A 72 -1.22 -3.99 -22.31
C ALA A 72 -1.41 -2.75 -21.41
N GLU A 73 -0.54 -1.75 -21.51
CA GLU A 73 -0.67 -0.49 -20.81
C GLU A 73 -1.89 0.32 -21.28
N GLU A 74 -2.17 0.35 -22.58
CA GLU A 74 -3.37 0.99 -23.15
C GLU A 74 -4.66 0.29 -22.67
N LEU A 75 -4.68 -1.05 -22.63
CA LEU A 75 -5.79 -1.81 -22.06
C LEU A 75 -5.95 -1.59 -20.56
N ALA A 76 -4.85 -1.44 -19.83
CA ALA A 76 -4.90 -1.11 -18.42
C ALA A 76 -5.46 0.31 -18.18
N ALA A 77 -5.04 1.29 -18.97
CA ALA A 77 -5.58 2.65 -18.91
C ALA A 77 -7.11 2.66 -19.12
N ASP A 78 -7.60 1.95 -20.14
CA ASP A 78 -9.05 1.82 -20.38
C ASP A 78 -9.78 1.11 -19.24
N ALA A 79 -9.20 0.03 -18.68
CA ALA A 79 -9.82 -0.74 -17.59
C ALA A 79 -9.92 0.06 -16.28
N PHE A 80 -8.95 0.91 -16.00
CA PHE A 80 -8.86 1.73 -14.79
C PHE A 80 -9.32 3.19 -15.00
N HIS A 81 -9.97 3.50 -16.11
CA HIS A 81 -10.48 4.85 -16.41
C HIS A 81 -9.44 5.96 -16.36
N ALA A 82 -8.18 5.64 -16.69
CA ALA A 82 -7.05 6.57 -16.77
C ALA A 82 -6.78 6.97 -18.23
N GLU A 83 -6.03 8.06 -18.44
CA GLU A 83 -5.52 8.43 -19.78
C GLU A 83 -4.32 7.55 -20.17
N HIS A 84 -3.44 7.26 -19.19
CA HIS A 84 -2.29 6.37 -19.34
C HIS A 84 -2.13 5.46 -18.12
N ALA A 85 -1.56 4.28 -18.34
CA ALA A 85 -1.15 3.35 -17.30
C ALA A 85 0.26 2.86 -17.57
N PHE A 86 1.05 2.68 -16.52
CA PHE A 86 2.40 2.15 -16.58
C PHE A 86 2.51 0.89 -15.72
N LEU A 87 2.91 -0.22 -16.34
CA LEU A 87 3.14 -1.46 -15.62
C LEU A 87 4.42 -1.37 -14.79
N MET A 88 4.33 -1.70 -13.51
CA MET A 88 5.41 -1.57 -12.54
C MET A 88 5.79 -2.93 -11.97
N VAL A 89 7.08 -3.27 -12.00
CA VAL A 89 7.62 -4.51 -11.44
C VAL A 89 8.47 -4.27 -10.18
N GLY A 90 8.50 -3.04 -9.69
CA GLY A 90 9.16 -2.63 -8.44
C GLY A 90 8.19 -2.42 -7.26
N GLY A 91 6.97 -2.93 -7.37
CA GLY A 91 5.91 -2.74 -6.38
C GLY A 91 5.32 -1.33 -6.39
N THR A 92 4.30 -1.13 -5.58
CA THR A 92 3.69 0.20 -5.40
C THR A 92 4.66 1.18 -4.72
N THR A 93 5.66 0.69 -4.02
CA THR A 93 6.78 1.52 -3.55
C THR A 93 7.40 2.31 -4.70
N SER A 94 7.76 1.64 -5.80
CA SER A 94 8.30 2.27 -7.00
C SER A 94 7.27 3.19 -7.70
N ALA A 95 5.99 2.78 -7.71
CA ALA A 95 4.91 3.60 -8.29
C ALA A 95 4.68 4.90 -7.51
N VAL A 96 4.59 4.86 -6.18
CA VAL A 96 4.43 6.04 -5.31
C VAL A 96 5.65 6.96 -5.42
N GLN A 97 6.86 6.40 -5.42
CA GLN A 97 8.08 7.20 -5.62
C GLN A 97 8.06 7.90 -6.99
N SER A 98 7.78 7.17 -8.06
CA SER A 98 7.71 7.74 -9.41
C SER A 98 6.60 8.80 -9.53
N MET A 99 5.46 8.59 -8.89
CA MET A 99 4.34 9.54 -8.83
C MET A 99 4.79 10.87 -8.20
N ILE A 100 5.43 10.83 -7.03
CA ILE A 100 5.92 12.03 -6.35
C ILE A 100 7.05 12.71 -7.13
N LEU A 101 8.04 11.94 -7.62
CA LEU A 101 9.16 12.47 -8.39
C LEU A 101 8.72 13.09 -9.74
N SER A 102 7.57 12.67 -10.28
CA SER A 102 7.02 13.25 -11.52
C SER A 102 6.43 14.64 -11.32
N VAL A 103 6.09 15.01 -10.09
CA VAL A 103 5.41 16.27 -9.78
C VAL A 103 6.29 17.18 -8.94
N CYS A 104 7.04 16.64 -7.98
CA CYS A 104 7.83 17.41 -7.02
C CYS A 104 9.31 17.48 -7.41
N LYS A 105 9.91 18.64 -7.19
CA LYS A 105 11.34 18.92 -7.33
C LYS A 105 11.93 19.34 -5.99
N ARG A 106 13.25 19.48 -5.94
CA ARG A 106 13.94 19.96 -4.74
C ARG A 106 13.43 21.34 -4.32
N GLY A 107 13.01 21.44 -3.06
CA GLY A 107 12.47 22.66 -2.45
C GLY A 107 10.96 22.87 -2.65
N ASP A 108 10.32 22.12 -3.55
CA ASP A 108 8.85 22.15 -3.68
C ASP A 108 8.18 21.62 -2.40
N LYS A 109 7.03 22.17 -2.07
CA LYS A 109 6.21 21.68 -0.96
C LYS A 109 5.14 20.72 -1.47
N ILE A 110 4.90 19.64 -0.71
CA ILE A 110 3.82 18.69 -0.93
C ILE A 110 3.01 18.54 0.35
N ILE A 111 1.68 18.67 0.23
CA ILE A 111 0.74 18.44 1.33
C ILE A 111 0.40 16.96 1.35
N LEU A 112 0.54 16.29 2.49
CA LEU A 112 0.29 14.84 2.63
C LEU A 112 -0.10 14.48 4.06
N PRO A 113 -0.87 13.39 4.27
CA PRO A 113 -1.19 12.95 5.62
C PRO A 113 0.05 12.34 6.30
N ARG A 114 0.16 12.50 7.61
CA ARG A 114 1.33 11.95 8.34
C ARG A 114 1.35 10.42 8.37
N ASN A 115 0.22 9.77 8.21
CA ASN A 115 0.08 8.31 8.16
C ASN A 115 0.33 7.71 6.75
N VAL A 116 1.17 8.34 5.94
CA VAL A 116 1.62 7.78 4.66
C VAL A 116 2.54 6.58 4.84
N HIS A 117 2.55 5.70 3.86
CA HIS A 117 3.55 4.64 3.77
C HIS A 117 4.96 5.24 3.58
N LYS A 118 5.99 4.58 4.12
CA LYS A 118 7.40 5.02 4.02
C LYS A 118 7.86 5.35 2.60
N SER A 119 7.25 4.75 1.56
CA SER A 119 7.60 5.03 0.16
C SER A 119 7.40 6.50 -0.23
N ALA A 120 6.40 7.16 0.34
CA ALA A 120 6.18 8.59 0.11
C ALA A 120 7.33 9.43 0.73
N ILE A 121 7.70 9.14 1.99
CA ILE A 121 8.81 9.85 2.64
C ILE A 121 10.15 9.54 1.95
N ASN A 122 10.38 8.30 1.50
CA ASN A 122 11.55 7.94 0.72
C ASN A 122 11.62 8.76 -0.60
N ALA A 123 10.49 9.02 -1.25
CA ALA A 123 10.46 9.89 -2.42
C ALA A 123 10.90 11.31 -2.07
N LEU A 124 10.50 11.84 -0.89
CA LEU A 124 10.94 13.16 -0.43
C LEU A 124 12.45 13.19 -0.13
N VAL A 125 13.00 12.12 0.42
CA VAL A 125 14.46 11.97 0.57
C VAL A 125 15.15 12.03 -0.80
N LEU A 126 14.61 11.34 -1.81
CA LEU A 126 15.20 11.29 -3.14
C LEU A 126 15.10 12.64 -3.89
N CYS A 127 13.94 13.29 -3.92
CA CYS A 127 13.76 14.53 -4.68
C CYS A 127 14.07 15.81 -3.90
N GLY A 128 14.11 15.76 -2.57
CA GLY A 128 14.31 16.93 -1.71
C GLY A 128 13.10 17.85 -1.60
N ALA A 129 11.90 17.34 -1.85
CA ALA A 129 10.67 18.08 -1.58
C ALA A 129 10.38 18.15 -0.07
N ILE A 130 9.68 19.19 0.33
CA ILE A 130 9.40 19.54 1.74
C ILE A 130 7.99 19.10 2.08
N PRO A 131 7.80 18.19 3.06
CA PRO A 131 6.47 17.78 3.49
C PRO A 131 5.75 18.88 4.27
N VAL A 132 4.48 19.08 3.95
CA VAL A 132 3.50 19.80 4.76
C VAL A 132 2.51 18.76 5.27
N TYR A 133 2.70 18.30 6.50
CA TYR A 133 1.87 17.25 7.04
C TYR A 133 0.50 17.76 7.50
N VAL A 134 -0.54 17.08 7.02
CA VAL A 134 -1.88 17.13 7.61
C VAL A 134 -2.01 15.94 8.53
N ASN A 135 -2.09 16.20 9.84
CA ASN A 135 -2.25 15.13 10.81
C ASN A 135 -3.70 14.65 10.79
N PRO A 136 -3.96 13.38 10.42
CA PRO A 136 -5.31 12.85 10.50
C PRO A 136 -5.75 12.74 11.97
N GLU A 137 -7.05 12.82 12.21
CA GLU A 137 -7.60 12.48 13.51
C GLU A 137 -7.26 11.03 13.86
N VAL A 138 -7.23 10.72 15.14
CA VAL A 138 -7.11 9.35 15.66
C VAL A 138 -8.41 8.98 16.35
N ASN A 139 -8.93 7.80 16.04
CA ASN A 139 -10.00 7.24 16.84
C ASN A 139 -9.44 6.72 18.18
N PRO A 140 -9.71 7.37 19.31
CA PRO A 140 -9.04 7.02 20.58
C PRO A 140 -9.46 5.65 21.12
N LYS A 141 -10.62 5.15 20.71
CA LYS A 141 -11.11 3.81 21.11
C LYS A 141 -10.44 2.70 20.32
N LEU A 142 -10.25 2.93 19.01
CA LEU A 142 -9.72 1.93 18.09
C LEU A 142 -8.20 2.03 17.92
N GLY A 143 -7.59 3.16 18.31
CA GLY A 143 -6.15 3.39 18.14
C GLY A 143 -5.71 3.49 16.69
N ILE A 144 -6.57 3.93 15.78
CA ILE A 144 -6.29 4.02 14.33
C ILE A 144 -6.36 5.45 13.83
N SER A 145 -5.46 5.80 12.92
CA SER A 145 -5.52 7.06 12.19
C SER A 145 -6.66 7.05 11.17
N LEU A 146 -7.34 8.18 11.06
CA LEU A 146 -8.47 8.36 10.17
C LEU A 146 -8.06 8.96 8.81
N GLY A 147 -9.01 9.42 8.01
CA GLY A 147 -8.76 10.11 6.75
C GLY A 147 -8.42 11.59 6.94
N MET A 148 -8.00 12.23 5.85
CA MET A 148 -7.78 13.67 5.82
C MET A 148 -9.12 14.41 5.74
N GLU A 149 -9.35 15.35 6.63
CA GLU A 149 -10.52 16.22 6.57
C GLU A 149 -10.32 17.36 5.56
N VAL A 150 -11.34 17.65 4.76
CA VAL A 150 -11.29 18.74 3.77
C VAL A 150 -10.91 20.09 4.38
N PRO A 151 -11.46 20.52 5.55
CA PRO A 151 -11.04 21.77 6.19
C PRO A 151 -9.56 21.82 6.58
N CYS A 152 -8.98 20.70 7.02
CA CYS A 152 -7.56 20.62 7.36
C CYS A 152 -6.68 20.74 6.11
N VAL A 153 -7.08 20.14 4.99
CA VAL A 153 -6.42 20.31 3.70
C VAL A 153 -6.52 21.75 3.21
N GLU A 154 -7.70 22.38 3.34
CA GLU A 154 -7.91 23.78 2.97
C GLU A 154 -7.00 24.72 3.77
N GLN A 155 -6.85 24.49 5.07
CA GLN A 155 -5.96 25.27 5.92
C GLN A 155 -4.50 25.10 5.50
N ALA A 156 -4.06 23.85 5.25
CA ALA A 156 -2.71 23.58 4.79
C ALA A 156 -2.39 24.26 3.44
N ILE A 157 -3.35 24.29 2.51
CA ILE A 157 -3.23 24.99 1.23
C ILE A 157 -3.13 26.52 1.44
N LYS A 158 -3.96 27.11 2.31
CA LYS A 158 -3.92 28.53 2.62
C LYS A 158 -2.60 28.97 3.25
N GLU A 159 -2.03 28.13 4.10
CA GLU A 159 -0.74 28.38 4.76
C GLU A 159 0.46 28.10 3.84
N ASN A 160 0.29 27.29 2.80
CA ASN A 160 1.32 26.91 1.85
C ASN A 160 0.81 27.05 0.40
N PRO A 161 0.50 28.26 -0.07
CA PRO A 161 -0.04 28.48 -1.41
C PRO A 161 0.98 28.14 -2.52
N ASP A 162 2.24 27.96 -2.18
CA ASP A 162 3.34 27.54 -3.03
C ASP A 162 3.52 26.02 -3.11
N ALA A 163 2.68 25.24 -2.44
CA ALA A 163 2.69 23.78 -2.56
C ALA A 163 2.29 23.36 -3.98
N VAL A 164 2.93 22.31 -4.50
CA VAL A 164 2.71 21.86 -5.89
C VAL A 164 1.74 20.70 -5.98
N ALA A 165 1.55 19.94 -4.87
CA ALA A 165 0.70 18.77 -4.86
C ALA A 165 0.07 18.49 -3.49
N VAL A 166 -1.03 17.73 -3.52
CA VAL A 166 -1.65 17.09 -2.37
C VAL A 166 -1.64 15.57 -2.61
N LEU A 167 -1.13 14.79 -1.65
CA LEU A 167 -1.20 13.33 -1.66
C LEU A 167 -2.30 12.85 -0.71
N VAL A 168 -3.08 11.87 -1.14
CA VAL A 168 -4.19 11.28 -0.38
C VAL A 168 -4.04 9.77 -0.37
N ASN A 169 -4.16 9.13 0.80
CA ASN A 169 -4.34 7.68 0.92
C ASN A 169 -5.80 7.32 0.63
N ASN A 170 -6.07 6.40 -0.29
CA ASN A 170 -7.44 6.02 -0.68
C ASN A 170 -7.55 4.54 -1.08
N PRO A 171 -7.98 3.64 -0.20
CA PRO A 171 -8.24 3.82 1.23
C PRO A 171 -6.96 3.82 2.09
N THR A 172 -7.10 4.15 3.38
CA THR A 172 -6.08 3.83 4.37
C THR A 172 -5.97 2.32 4.56
N TYR A 173 -4.97 1.88 5.32
CA TYR A 173 -4.75 0.45 5.59
C TYR A 173 -5.98 -0.22 6.26
N TYR A 174 -6.68 0.50 7.13
CA TYR A 174 -7.88 0.02 7.83
C TYR A 174 -9.18 0.16 7.03
N GLY A 175 -9.12 0.66 5.79
CA GLY A 175 -10.27 0.80 4.91
C GLY A 175 -10.96 2.17 4.96
N ILE A 176 -10.40 3.15 5.64
CA ILE A 176 -10.99 4.50 5.75
C ILE A 176 -10.67 5.31 4.50
N CYS A 177 -11.68 5.96 3.94
CA CYS A 177 -11.56 6.86 2.79
C CYS A 177 -11.87 8.30 3.18
N SER A 178 -11.07 9.23 2.69
CA SER A 178 -11.30 10.68 2.74
C SER A 178 -12.29 11.11 1.66
N ASP A 179 -12.85 12.32 1.76
CA ASP A 179 -13.58 12.95 0.64
C ASP A 179 -12.61 13.39 -0.46
N ILE A 180 -12.11 12.43 -1.20
CA ILE A 180 -11.10 12.65 -2.25
C ILE A 180 -11.64 13.55 -3.37
N ARG A 181 -12.97 13.52 -3.67
CA ARG A 181 -13.57 14.39 -4.69
C ARG A 181 -13.47 15.88 -4.29
N SER A 182 -13.79 16.20 -3.05
CA SER A 182 -13.69 17.58 -2.53
C SER A 182 -12.22 18.01 -2.42
N ILE A 183 -11.32 17.11 -2.01
CA ILE A 183 -9.88 17.41 -1.96
C ILE A 183 -9.33 17.69 -3.36
N VAL A 184 -9.69 16.88 -4.37
CA VAL A 184 -9.29 17.11 -5.79
C VAL A 184 -9.77 18.47 -6.27
N LYS A 185 -11.06 18.78 -6.08
CA LYS A 185 -11.62 20.06 -6.48
C LYS A 185 -10.91 21.25 -5.81
N LEU A 186 -10.64 21.13 -4.53
CA LEU A 186 -9.96 22.16 -3.74
C LEU A 186 -8.51 22.36 -4.23
N ALA A 187 -7.74 21.29 -4.37
CA ALA A 187 -6.34 21.35 -4.82
C ALA A 187 -6.23 21.93 -6.24
N HIS A 188 -7.07 21.48 -7.17
CA HIS A 188 -7.10 21.99 -8.54
C HIS A 188 -7.48 23.47 -8.60
N ALA A 189 -8.37 23.96 -7.74
CA ALA A 189 -8.71 25.38 -7.65
C ALA A 189 -7.50 26.27 -7.28
N HIS A 190 -6.48 25.67 -6.63
CA HIS A 190 -5.23 26.33 -6.26
C HIS A 190 -4.04 25.95 -7.17
N GLY A 191 -4.30 25.28 -8.30
CA GLY A 191 -3.27 24.88 -9.27
C GLY A 191 -2.36 23.74 -8.83
N MET A 192 -2.72 23.03 -7.75
CA MET A 192 -1.97 21.90 -7.20
C MET A 192 -2.41 20.59 -7.86
N LYS A 193 -1.48 19.64 -8.03
CA LYS A 193 -1.76 18.28 -8.48
C LYS A 193 -2.26 17.41 -7.34
N VAL A 194 -3.09 16.40 -7.63
CA VAL A 194 -3.54 15.42 -6.64
C VAL A 194 -2.98 14.04 -6.96
N LEU A 195 -2.30 13.45 -5.98
CA LEU A 195 -1.67 12.14 -6.02
C LEU A 195 -2.43 11.20 -5.10
N ALA A 196 -2.96 10.09 -5.62
CA ALA A 196 -3.67 9.10 -4.83
C ALA A 196 -2.78 7.87 -4.57
N ASP A 197 -2.44 7.61 -3.31
CA ASP A 197 -1.88 6.33 -2.92
C ASP A 197 -3.04 5.34 -2.72
N GLU A 198 -3.28 4.54 -3.73
CA GLU A 198 -4.31 3.50 -3.79
C GLU A 198 -3.68 2.09 -3.73
N ALA A 199 -2.57 1.94 -2.99
CA ALA A 199 -1.96 0.63 -2.78
C ALA A 199 -2.97 -0.40 -2.27
N HIS A 200 -3.98 0.02 -1.55
CA HIS A 200 -5.07 -0.81 -1.05
C HIS A 200 -6.39 -0.63 -1.82
N GLY A 201 -6.39 0.06 -2.96
CA GLY A 201 -7.59 0.51 -3.67
C GLY A 201 -7.81 -0.08 -5.07
N THR A 202 -7.04 -1.08 -5.52
CA THR A 202 -7.18 -1.66 -6.89
C THR A 202 -8.62 -2.09 -7.20
N HIS A 203 -9.34 -2.64 -6.25
CA HIS A 203 -10.72 -3.13 -6.41
C HIS A 203 -11.77 -2.01 -6.51
N LEU A 204 -11.46 -0.80 -6.05
CA LEU A 204 -12.37 0.36 -6.12
C LEU A 204 -12.79 0.68 -7.55
N TYR A 205 -11.97 0.32 -8.53
CA TYR A 205 -12.23 0.54 -9.96
C TYR A 205 -13.27 -0.42 -10.56
N PHE A 206 -13.62 -1.50 -9.86
CA PHE A 206 -14.45 -2.59 -10.41
C PHE A 206 -15.70 -2.91 -9.58
N GLY A 207 -15.80 -2.45 -8.36
CA GLY A 207 -16.95 -2.73 -7.49
C GLY A 207 -17.98 -1.60 -7.48
N LYS A 208 -19.28 -1.93 -7.60
CA LYS A 208 -20.36 -0.91 -7.67
C LYS A 208 -20.62 -0.16 -6.37
N ASN A 209 -20.46 -0.80 -5.21
CA ASN A 209 -20.82 -0.26 -3.90
C ASN A 209 -19.57 0.00 -3.02
N LEU A 210 -18.44 0.17 -3.68
CA LEU A 210 -17.16 0.48 -3.06
C LEU A 210 -16.90 1.99 -3.08
N PRO A 211 -16.01 2.51 -2.25
CA PRO A 211 -15.60 3.90 -2.28
C PRO A 211 -15.08 4.34 -3.66
N VAL A 212 -15.13 5.64 -3.91
CA VAL A 212 -14.68 6.20 -5.18
C VAL A 212 -13.17 6.03 -5.36
N SER A 213 -12.76 5.63 -6.57
CA SER A 213 -11.34 5.54 -6.94
C SER A 213 -10.73 6.92 -7.26
N GLY A 214 -9.40 7.02 -7.17
CA GLY A 214 -8.68 8.26 -7.43
C GLY A 214 -8.89 8.80 -8.85
N MET A 215 -8.84 7.92 -9.86
CA MET A 215 -9.09 8.34 -11.26
C MET A 215 -10.51 8.84 -11.47
N GLU A 216 -11.51 8.18 -10.89
CA GLU A 216 -12.90 8.63 -10.96
C GLU A 216 -13.13 9.93 -10.19
N ALA A 217 -12.41 10.13 -9.08
CA ALA A 217 -12.44 11.38 -8.33
C ALA A 217 -11.73 12.54 -9.05
N GLY A 218 -10.95 12.26 -10.08
CA GLY A 218 -10.21 13.25 -10.86
C GLY A 218 -8.79 13.52 -10.37
N ALA A 219 -8.20 12.62 -9.56
CA ALA A 219 -6.78 12.71 -9.19
C ALA A 219 -5.89 12.69 -10.44
N ASP A 220 -4.76 13.40 -10.40
CA ASP A 220 -3.83 13.49 -11.53
C ASP A 220 -3.02 12.21 -11.74
N LEU A 221 -2.62 11.58 -10.65
CA LEU A 221 -1.94 10.28 -10.65
C LEU A 221 -2.48 9.39 -9.52
N ALA A 222 -2.46 8.07 -9.75
CA ALA A 222 -2.77 7.09 -8.72
C ALA A 222 -1.85 5.87 -8.80
N ALA A 223 -1.36 5.38 -7.66
CA ALA A 223 -0.52 4.21 -7.56
C ALA A 223 -1.31 3.05 -6.95
N ILE A 224 -1.48 1.93 -7.68
CA ILE A 224 -2.27 0.77 -7.24
C ILE A 224 -1.42 -0.49 -7.12
N SER A 225 -1.68 -1.31 -6.08
CA SER A 225 -1.06 -2.64 -5.90
C SER A 225 -1.95 -3.72 -6.47
N MET A 226 -1.66 -4.16 -7.69
CA MET A 226 -2.42 -5.24 -8.32
C MET A 226 -2.33 -6.56 -7.55
N HIS A 227 -1.22 -6.80 -6.86
CA HIS A 227 -1.02 -8.04 -6.09
C HIS A 227 -1.84 -8.10 -4.80
N LYS A 228 -2.29 -6.97 -4.22
CA LYS A 228 -3.04 -6.98 -2.96
C LYS A 228 -4.50 -7.41 -3.15
N SER A 229 -5.23 -6.81 -4.08
CA SER A 229 -6.63 -7.15 -4.33
C SER A 229 -6.97 -7.53 -5.78
N GLY A 230 -6.04 -7.34 -6.71
CA GLY A 230 -6.26 -7.61 -8.13
C GLY A 230 -5.89 -9.02 -8.59
N GLY A 231 -5.24 -9.84 -7.75
CA GLY A 231 -4.93 -11.24 -8.02
C GLY A 231 -3.68 -11.48 -8.87
N SER A 232 -2.77 -10.51 -8.99
CA SER A 232 -1.48 -10.67 -9.66
C SER A 232 -0.39 -11.15 -8.69
N LEU A 233 0.78 -11.50 -9.22
CA LEU A 233 1.93 -11.92 -8.43
C LEU A 233 2.44 -10.75 -7.55
N THR A 234 2.98 -11.07 -6.38
CA THR A 234 3.61 -10.12 -5.47
C THR A 234 4.60 -9.22 -6.19
N GLN A 235 4.70 -7.95 -5.78
CA GLN A 235 5.56 -6.91 -6.38
C GLN A 235 4.99 -6.29 -7.67
N SER A 236 3.92 -6.78 -8.23
CA SER A 236 3.27 -6.19 -9.42
C SER A 236 2.34 -5.03 -9.04
N SER A 237 2.43 -3.93 -9.77
CA SER A 237 1.74 -2.67 -9.50
C SER A 237 1.44 -1.93 -10.80
N ILE A 238 0.59 -0.92 -10.77
CA ILE A 238 0.35 -0.01 -11.91
C ILE A 238 0.38 1.42 -11.40
N LEU A 239 1.02 2.30 -12.15
CA LEU A 239 0.90 3.75 -11.99
C LEU A 239 -0.08 4.26 -13.05
N LEU A 240 -1.17 4.87 -12.60
CA LEU A 240 -2.21 5.47 -13.42
C LEU A 240 -1.99 6.98 -13.53
N VAL A 241 -2.25 7.52 -14.70
CA VAL A 241 -2.05 8.93 -15.01
C VAL A 241 -3.27 9.48 -15.72
N ASN A 242 -3.80 10.60 -15.24
CA ASN A 242 -4.95 11.27 -15.80
C ASN A 242 -4.55 12.38 -16.80
N LYS A 243 -5.55 12.97 -17.46
CA LYS A 243 -5.36 14.09 -18.41
C LYS A 243 -4.62 15.26 -17.79
N GLY A 244 -3.78 15.90 -18.58
CA GLY A 244 -3.04 17.11 -18.14
C GLY A 244 -1.73 16.83 -17.39
N VAL A 245 -1.31 15.57 -17.31
CA VAL A 245 0.02 15.16 -16.86
C VAL A 245 0.86 14.71 -18.06
N ASN A 246 2.13 15.09 -18.09
CA ASN A 246 3.02 14.69 -19.18
C ASN A 246 3.47 13.22 -18.97
N ALA A 247 2.81 12.29 -19.65
CA ALA A 247 3.07 10.86 -19.57
C ALA A 247 4.49 10.46 -20.00
N ASP A 248 5.08 11.16 -20.97
CA ASP A 248 6.46 10.89 -21.41
C ASP A 248 7.47 11.25 -20.32
N TYR A 249 7.23 12.34 -19.59
CA TYR A 249 8.04 12.70 -18.43
C TYR A 249 7.89 11.70 -17.30
N VAL A 250 6.65 11.24 -17.01
CA VAL A 250 6.41 10.16 -16.02
C VAL A 250 7.19 8.90 -16.41
N ARG A 251 7.19 8.50 -17.69
CA ARG A 251 7.99 7.36 -18.18
C ARG A 251 9.49 7.57 -17.93
N GLN A 252 10.02 8.77 -18.18
CA GLN A 252 11.42 9.08 -17.90
C GLN A 252 11.75 8.93 -16.42
N ILE A 253 10.89 9.42 -15.53
CA ILE A 253 11.05 9.26 -14.07
C ILE A 253 11.02 7.78 -13.66
N ILE A 254 10.06 7.02 -14.18
CA ILE A 254 9.99 5.57 -13.92
C ILE A 254 11.31 4.90 -14.32
N ASN A 255 11.87 5.24 -15.47
CA ASN A 255 13.09 4.65 -15.99
C ASN A 255 14.36 5.01 -15.19
N LEU A 256 14.32 5.99 -14.28
CA LEU A 256 15.44 6.31 -13.39
C LEU A 256 15.62 5.22 -12.29
N THR A 257 14.54 4.57 -11.87
CA THR A 257 14.54 3.64 -10.72
C THR A 257 14.12 2.24 -11.10
N GLN A 258 13.45 2.06 -12.25
CA GLN A 258 12.98 0.75 -12.68
C GLN A 258 14.10 -0.07 -13.35
N THR A 259 14.09 -1.37 -13.08
CA THR A 259 15.00 -2.32 -13.73
C THR A 259 14.86 -2.31 -15.24
N THR A 260 15.99 -2.47 -15.96
CA THR A 260 16.01 -2.68 -17.42
C THR A 260 15.74 -4.14 -17.81
N SER A 261 15.77 -5.07 -16.83
CA SER A 261 15.53 -6.51 -17.00
C SER A 261 14.21 -6.90 -16.31
N ALA A 262 13.11 -6.38 -16.82
CA ALA A 262 11.80 -6.59 -16.21
C ALA A 262 11.38 -8.08 -16.21
N SER A 263 10.82 -8.54 -15.09
CA SER A 263 10.26 -9.89 -14.97
C SER A 263 9.01 -10.05 -15.82
N TYR A 264 9.07 -10.90 -16.84
CA TYR A 264 7.90 -11.21 -17.67
C TYR A 264 6.85 -12.07 -16.94
N LEU A 265 7.23 -12.76 -15.87
CA LEU A 265 6.27 -13.39 -14.96
C LEU A 265 5.38 -12.34 -14.30
N LEU A 266 5.97 -11.26 -13.78
CA LEU A 266 5.21 -10.16 -13.19
C LEU A 266 4.38 -9.40 -14.23
N LEU A 267 4.95 -9.08 -15.38
CA LEU A 267 4.27 -8.39 -16.47
C LEU A 267 3.06 -9.18 -17.00
N SER A 268 3.23 -10.49 -17.23
CA SER A 268 2.12 -11.35 -17.67
C SER A 268 1.06 -11.53 -16.59
N SER A 269 1.45 -11.58 -15.31
CA SER A 269 0.49 -11.64 -14.21
C SER A 269 -0.36 -10.36 -14.12
N LEU A 270 0.23 -9.19 -14.33
CA LEU A 270 -0.48 -7.91 -14.41
C LEU A 270 -1.51 -7.92 -15.55
N ASP A 271 -1.09 -8.33 -16.74
CA ASP A 271 -1.91 -8.35 -17.93
C ASP A 271 -3.11 -9.33 -17.81
N ILE A 272 -2.87 -10.54 -17.28
CA ILE A 272 -3.92 -11.52 -17.00
C ILE A 272 -4.89 -11.02 -15.92
N SER A 273 -4.36 -10.46 -14.84
CA SER A 273 -5.18 -9.94 -13.73
C SER A 273 -6.02 -8.75 -14.16
N ARG A 274 -5.46 -7.81 -14.94
CA ARG A 274 -6.22 -6.71 -15.57
C ARG A 274 -7.40 -7.27 -16.39
N ARG A 275 -7.13 -8.25 -17.26
CA ARG A 275 -8.18 -8.90 -18.08
C ARG A 275 -9.26 -9.53 -17.21
N ASN A 276 -8.87 -10.26 -16.15
CA ASN A 276 -9.82 -10.89 -15.25
C ASN A 276 -10.72 -9.86 -14.54
N LEU A 277 -10.10 -8.79 -14.01
CA LEU A 277 -10.83 -7.71 -13.34
C LEU A 277 -11.77 -6.97 -14.30
N ALA A 278 -11.32 -6.64 -15.51
CA ALA A 278 -12.16 -5.97 -16.50
C ALA A 278 -13.39 -6.78 -16.92
N LEU A 279 -13.28 -8.11 -16.96
CA LEU A 279 -14.35 -8.99 -17.39
C LEU A 279 -15.26 -9.46 -16.25
N ARG A 280 -14.74 -9.65 -15.05
CA ARG A 280 -15.42 -10.29 -13.91
C ARG A 280 -15.33 -9.52 -12.59
N GLY A 281 -14.63 -8.38 -12.55
CA GLY A 281 -14.34 -7.66 -11.30
C GLY A 281 -15.60 -7.28 -10.53
N GLU A 282 -16.62 -6.78 -11.22
CA GLU A 282 -17.88 -6.41 -10.60
C GLU A 282 -18.55 -7.59 -9.86
N GLU A 283 -18.67 -8.75 -10.50
CA GLU A 283 -19.22 -9.95 -9.87
C GLU A 283 -18.33 -10.45 -8.71
N SER A 284 -17.02 -10.45 -8.94
CA SER A 284 -16.06 -10.92 -7.94
C SER A 284 -16.08 -10.05 -6.68
N PHE A 285 -16.07 -8.72 -6.80
CA PHE A 285 -16.08 -7.84 -5.64
C PHE A 285 -17.45 -7.68 -4.99
N ALA A 286 -18.55 -7.97 -5.68
CA ALA A 286 -19.83 -8.16 -5.02
C ALA A 286 -19.78 -9.32 -4.02
N LYS A 287 -19.27 -10.49 -4.43
CA LYS A 287 -19.08 -11.66 -3.56
C LYS A 287 -18.10 -11.39 -2.40
N VAL A 288 -16.99 -10.71 -2.68
CA VAL A 288 -16.01 -10.30 -1.65
C VAL A 288 -16.67 -9.43 -0.60
N SER A 289 -17.47 -8.44 -1.02
CA SER A 289 -18.19 -7.55 -0.10
C SER A 289 -19.20 -8.31 0.76
N GLU A 290 -19.95 -9.24 0.17
CA GLU A 290 -20.90 -10.10 0.90
C GLU A 290 -20.19 -10.97 1.94
N MET A 291 -19.08 -11.61 1.59
CA MET A 291 -18.27 -12.42 2.52
C MET A 291 -17.69 -11.57 3.66
N ALA A 292 -17.19 -10.38 3.35
CA ALA A 292 -16.63 -9.48 4.36
C ALA A 292 -17.69 -8.98 5.35
N GLU A 293 -18.89 -8.63 4.85
CA GLU A 293 -20.01 -8.22 5.72
C GLU A 293 -20.54 -9.39 6.55
N TYR A 294 -20.62 -10.60 5.99
CA TYR A 294 -20.97 -11.80 6.74
C TYR A 294 -19.96 -12.04 7.88
N ALA A 295 -18.66 -12.03 7.58
CA ALA A 295 -17.62 -12.20 8.60
C ALA A 295 -17.71 -11.15 9.71
N ARG A 296 -17.93 -9.87 9.34
CA ARG A 296 -18.07 -8.76 10.28
C ARG A 296 -19.23 -8.97 11.25
N ASN A 297 -20.37 -9.38 10.73
CA ASN A 297 -21.56 -9.64 11.53
C ASN A 297 -21.35 -10.83 12.50
N GLU A 298 -20.81 -11.94 12.02
CA GLU A 298 -20.55 -13.12 12.84
C GLU A 298 -19.52 -12.84 13.94
N ILE A 299 -18.44 -12.11 13.64
CA ILE A 299 -17.43 -11.71 14.63
C ILE A 299 -18.03 -10.81 15.70
N ASN A 300 -18.87 -9.85 15.32
CA ASN A 300 -19.56 -8.99 16.29
C ASN A 300 -20.53 -9.77 17.18
N ASN A 301 -21.12 -10.87 16.68
CA ASN A 301 -22.00 -11.75 17.46
C ASN A 301 -21.24 -12.59 18.52
N ILE A 302 -19.93 -12.85 18.36
CA ILE A 302 -19.10 -13.53 19.35
C ILE A 302 -19.07 -12.77 20.67
N GLY A 303 -19.04 -11.42 20.61
CA GLY A 303 -18.88 -10.54 21.75
C GLY A 303 -17.42 -10.37 22.19
N GLY A 304 -17.09 -9.17 22.68
CA GLY A 304 -15.74 -8.81 23.09
C GLY A 304 -14.85 -8.31 21.94
N TYR A 305 -15.12 -8.67 20.70
CA TYR A 305 -14.56 -8.06 19.50
C TYR A 305 -15.43 -6.90 18.99
N TYR A 306 -14.85 -6.05 18.18
CA TYR A 306 -15.59 -5.08 17.37
C TYR A 306 -15.01 -5.04 15.97
N ALA A 307 -15.65 -5.76 15.06
CA ALA A 307 -15.36 -5.69 13.64
C ALA A 307 -16.11 -4.48 13.07
N TYR A 308 -15.36 -3.39 12.83
CA TYR A 308 -15.95 -2.12 12.39
C TYR A 308 -16.06 -2.03 10.86
N GLY A 309 -16.90 -1.11 10.41
CA GLY A 309 -17.23 -0.95 9.01
C GLY A 309 -17.85 0.42 8.72
N LYS A 310 -18.89 0.43 7.87
CA LYS A 310 -19.61 1.66 7.48
C LYS A 310 -20.30 2.38 8.64
N ASP A 311 -20.49 1.72 9.77
CA ASP A 311 -20.98 2.31 11.02
C ASP A 311 -20.05 3.38 11.61
N LEU A 312 -18.77 3.40 11.18
CA LEU A 312 -17.82 4.45 11.54
C LEU A 312 -17.96 5.74 10.70
N ILE A 313 -18.68 5.72 9.57
CA ILE A 313 -18.77 6.87 8.67
C ILE A 313 -19.38 8.06 9.43
N ASN A 314 -18.63 9.17 9.44
CA ASN A 314 -19.03 10.42 10.12
C ASN A 314 -19.18 11.61 9.16
N GLY A 315 -18.88 11.42 7.86
CA GLY A 315 -18.98 12.43 6.82
C GLY A 315 -17.84 13.46 6.79
N THR A 316 -16.83 13.31 7.64
CA THR A 316 -15.65 14.19 7.73
C THR A 316 -14.35 13.40 7.62
N SER A 317 -13.75 13.01 8.75
CA SER A 317 -12.52 12.21 8.80
C SER A 317 -12.71 10.75 8.37
N ILE A 318 -13.93 10.25 8.36
CA ILE A 318 -14.34 8.96 7.77
C ILE A 318 -15.48 9.26 6.79
N TYR A 319 -15.11 9.61 5.56
CA TYR A 319 -16.08 9.99 4.54
C TYR A 319 -16.75 8.75 3.92
N ASP A 320 -15.96 7.70 3.68
CA ASP A 320 -16.44 6.39 3.21
C ASP A 320 -15.57 5.28 3.79
N TYR A 321 -16.00 4.03 3.63
CA TYR A 321 -15.31 2.86 4.18
C TYR A 321 -15.27 1.70 3.17
N ASP A 322 -14.07 1.15 2.98
CA ASP A 322 -13.84 -0.05 2.17
C ASP A 322 -14.23 -1.31 2.94
N VAL A 323 -15.39 -1.86 2.65
CA VAL A 323 -15.95 -3.03 3.34
C VAL A 323 -15.13 -4.30 3.19
N THR A 324 -14.23 -4.39 2.20
CA THR A 324 -13.35 -5.55 1.99
C THR A 324 -12.26 -5.67 3.06
N LYS A 325 -12.00 -4.59 3.82
CA LYS A 325 -11.09 -4.58 4.97
C LYS A 325 -11.83 -5.09 6.20
N LEU A 326 -11.53 -6.31 6.62
CA LEU A 326 -12.06 -6.87 7.85
C LEU A 326 -11.15 -6.48 9.01
N SER A 327 -11.32 -5.26 9.50
CA SER A 327 -10.60 -4.69 10.63
C SER A 327 -11.35 -4.99 11.92
N ILE A 328 -10.67 -5.54 12.93
CA ILE A 328 -11.27 -6.07 14.15
C ILE A 328 -10.51 -5.54 15.36
N TYR A 329 -11.18 -4.79 16.21
CA TYR A 329 -10.68 -4.39 17.53
C TYR A 329 -10.72 -5.56 18.51
N THR A 330 -9.60 -5.83 19.20
CA THR A 330 -9.41 -7.04 20.03
C THR A 330 -9.28 -6.76 21.51
N LEU A 331 -8.99 -5.53 21.94
CA LEU A 331 -8.81 -5.22 23.35
C LEU A 331 -10.06 -5.47 24.20
N GLY A 332 -11.22 -5.70 23.57
CA GLY A 332 -12.45 -6.08 24.24
C GLY A 332 -12.43 -7.47 24.88
N ILE A 333 -11.53 -8.35 24.42
CA ILE A 333 -11.24 -9.64 25.04
C ILE A 333 -9.98 -9.61 25.92
N GLY A 334 -9.36 -8.43 26.11
CA GLY A 334 -8.16 -8.27 26.92
C GLY A 334 -6.86 -8.72 26.23
N LEU A 335 -6.86 -8.91 24.92
CA LEU A 335 -5.68 -9.27 24.12
C LEU A 335 -5.33 -8.15 23.15
N ALA A 336 -4.04 -7.87 23.01
CA ALA A 336 -3.54 -7.01 21.95
C ALA A 336 -3.75 -7.70 20.58
N GLY A 337 -3.91 -6.91 19.51
CA GLY A 337 -4.09 -7.45 18.16
C GLY A 337 -2.95 -8.38 17.75
N ILE A 338 -1.71 -8.03 18.09
CA ILE A 338 -0.55 -8.88 17.80
C ILE A 338 -0.61 -10.24 18.56
N GLU A 339 -1.14 -10.27 19.79
CA GLU A 339 -1.34 -11.53 20.52
C GLU A 339 -2.39 -12.42 19.81
N VAL A 340 -3.47 -11.82 19.30
CA VAL A 340 -4.50 -12.53 18.52
C VAL A 340 -3.94 -13.01 17.18
N TYR A 341 -3.12 -12.19 16.51
CA TYR A 341 -2.42 -12.57 15.28
C TYR A 341 -1.54 -13.81 15.49
N ASP A 342 -0.73 -13.82 16.54
CA ASP A 342 0.14 -14.95 16.85
C ASP A 342 -0.68 -16.21 17.18
N LEU A 343 -1.75 -16.13 17.98
CA LEU A 343 -2.64 -17.25 18.26
C LEU A 343 -3.28 -17.79 16.98
N LEU A 344 -3.79 -16.95 16.10
CA LEU A 344 -4.38 -17.40 14.84
C LEU A 344 -3.38 -18.17 13.97
N ARG A 345 -2.11 -17.71 13.89
CA ARG A 345 -1.06 -18.38 13.14
C ARG A 345 -0.63 -19.71 13.81
N ASP A 346 -0.33 -19.67 15.10
CA ASP A 346 0.39 -20.76 15.78
C ASP A 346 -0.55 -21.88 16.24
N GLU A 347 -1.81 -21.57 16.61
CA GLU A 347 -2.77 -22.53 17.15
C GLU A 347 -3.87 -22.94 16.14
N TYR A 348 -4.15 -22.08 15.13
CA TYR A 348 -5.26 -22.32 14.20
C TYR A 348 -4.83 -22.41 12.74
N ASP A 349 -3.53 -22.29 12.41
CA ASP A 349 -3.00 -22.26 11.05
C ASP A 349 -3.69 -21.21 10.17
N ILE A 350 -3.99 -20.03 10.71
CA ILE A 350 -4.64 -18.93 10.01
C ILE A 350 -3.68 -17.75 9.91
N GLN A 351 -3.22 -17.43 8.70
CA GLN A 351 -2.40 -16.27 8.45
C GLN A 351 -3.29 -15.10 8.02
N ILE A 352 -3.40 -14.08 8.85
CA ILE A 352 -4.04 -12.80 8.53
C ILE A 352 -3.00 -11.78 8.08
N GLU A 353 -3.43 -10.60 7.65
CA GLU A 353 -2.52 -9.57 7.12
C GLU A 353 -1.59 -9.02 8.21
N PHE A 354 -2.14 -8.57 9.33
CA PHE A 354 -1.35 -8.13 10.49
C PHE A 354 -2.17 -8.04 11.79
N GLY A 355 -1.45 -7.87 12.90
CA GLY A 355 -1.96 -7.42 14.18
C GLY A 355 -1.15 -6.24 14.70
N ASP A 356 -1.82 -5.19 15.18
CA ASP A 356 -1.21 -4.10 15.94
C ASP A 356 -1.55 -4.20 17.43
N ILE A 357 -1.39 -3.10 18.17
CA ILE A 357 -1.69 -3.06 19.61
C ILE A 357 -3.18 -3.27 19.88
N CYS A 358 -4.06 -2.69 19.06
CA CYS A 358 -5.50 -2.65 19.31
C CYS A 358 -6.31 -3.56 18.39
N ASN A 359 -5.78 -3.86 17.19
CA ASN A 359 -6.55 -4.43 16.10
C ASN A 359 -5.84 -5.58 15.41
N ILE A 360 -6.62 -6.40 14.73
CA ILE A 360 -6.17 -7.29 13.67
C ILE A 360 -6.83 -6.88 12.35
N LEU A 361 -6.16 -7.18 11.22
CA LEU A 361 -6.71 -7.00 9.88
C LEU A 361 -6.63 -8.30 9.10
N ALA A 362 -7.79 -8.76 8.62
CA ALA A 362 -7.88 -9.76 7.57
C ALA A 362 -8.27 -9.08 6.25
N TYR A 363 -7.57 -9.40 5.18
CA TYR A 363 -7.77 -8.84 3.87
C TYR A 363 -8.62 -9.79 3.02
N ILE A 364 -9.91 -9.48 2.85
CA ILE A 364 -10.81 -10.33 2.06
C ILE A 364 -10.67 -9.94 0.58
N SER A 365 -10.39 -10.92 -0.28
CA SER A 365 -10.06 -10.71 -1.69
C SER A 365 -10.70 -11.76 -2.60
N ILE A 366 -10.42 -11.67 -3.91
CA ILE A 366 -11.04 -12.51 -4.94
C ILE A 366 -10.69 -14.01 -4.87
N GLY A 367 -9.70 -14.38 -4.06
CA GLY A 367 -9.26 -15.76 -3.84
C GLY A 367 -9.89 -16.44 -2.62
N ASP A 368 -10.60 -15.68 -1.76
CA ASP A 368 -11.15 -16.21 -0.52
C ASP A 368 -12.43 -17.01 -0.75
N ARG A 369 -12.67 -17.96 0.16
CA ARG A 369 -13.83 -18.86 0.15
C ARG A 369 -14.61 -18.73 1.44
N THR A 370 -15.93 -18.95 1.40
CA THR A 370 -16.79 -18.91 2.58
C THR A 370 -16.27 -19.82 3.70
N GLN A 371 -15.76 -21.00 3.38
CA GLN A 371 -15.21 -21.95 4.36
C GLN A 371 -13.99 -21.36 5.11
N ASP A 372 -13.17 -20.58 4.45
CA ASP A 372 -12.00 -19.92 5.08
C ASP A 372 -12.47 -18.83 6.05
N ILE A 373 -13.53 -18.09 5.67
CA ILE A 373 -14.19 -17.10 6.55
C ILE A 373 -14.79 -17.77 7.80
N GLU A 374 -15.52 -18.88 7.62
CA GLU A 374 -16.10 -19.63 8.76
C GLU A 374 -15.02 -20.17 9.70
N ARG A 375 -13.89 -20.61 9.16
CA ARG A 375 -12.74 -21.04 9.96
C ARG A 375 -12.15 -19.89 10.78
N LEU A 376 -12.01 -18.71 10.21
CA LEU A 376 -11.56 -17.51 10.92
C LEU A 376 -12.53 -17.13 12.03
N VAL A 377 -13.83 -17.09 11.76
CA VAL A 377 -14.87 -16.79 12.77
C VAL A 377 -14.83 -17.80 13.92
N GLY A 378 -14.75 -19.11 13.61
CA GLY A 378 -14.63 -20.18 14.61
C GLY A 378 -13.38 -20.05 15.49
N ALA A 379 -12.22 -19.74 14.88
CA ALA A 379 -10.97 -19.51 15.61
C ALA A 379 -11.07 -18.29 16.54
N LEU A 380 -11.65 -17.19 16.09
CA LEU A 380 -11.85 -16.00 16.94
C LEU A 380 -12.83 -16.28 18.11
N ALA A 381 -13.87 -17.07 17.88
CA ALA A 381 -14.77 -17.50 18.95
C ALA A 381 -14.06 -18.35 20.01
N ASP A 382 -13.21 -19.29 19.58
CA ASP A 382 -12.41 -20.11 20.50
C ASP A 382 -11.38 -19.26 21.26
N ILE A 383 -10.69 -18.33 20.60
CA ILE A 383 -9.75 -17.40 21.24
C ILE A 383 -10.47 -16.57 22.31
N ALA A 384 -11.64 -16.02 22.01
CA ALA A 384 -12.43 -15.27 22.99
C ALA A 384 -12.85 -16.11 24.19
N ARG A 385 -13.12 -17.41 23.99
CA ARG A 385 -13.51 -18.35 25.05
C ARG A 385 -12.33 -18.80 25.92
N LEU A 386 -11.17 -19.08 25.28
CA LEU A 386 -10.05 -19.77 25.94
C LEU A 386 -8.97 -18.80 26.48
N TYR A 387 -8.77 -17.65 25.84
CA TYR A 387 -7.63 -16.77 26.10
C TYR A 387 -8.03 -15.38 26.62
N LYS A 388 -9.34 -15.12 26.85
CA LYS A 388 -9.82 -13.84 27.36
C LYS A 388 -9.11 -13.46 28.67
N LYS A 389 -8.64 -12.21 28.76
CA LYS A 389 -7.97 -11.61 29.90
C LYS A 389 -8.71 -10.35 30.39
N ASP A 390 -8.39 -9.89 31.59
CA ASP A 390 -8.81 -8.58 32.07
C ASP A 390 -8.07 -7.46 31.31
N ARG A 391 -8.78 -6.35 31.06
CA ARG A 391 -8.24 -5.21 30.29
C ARG A 391 -7.18 -4.36 31.01
N ALA A 392 -6.79 -4.70 32.22
CA ALA A 392 -5.89 -3.89 33.06
C ALA A 392 -4.51 -3.74 32.37
N GLY A 393 -4.08 -2.50 32.15
CA GLY A 393 -2.74 -2.15 31.69
C GLY A 393 -2.54 -2.15 30.16
N LEU A 394 -3.61 -2.29 29.35
CA LEU A 394 -3.50 -2.11 27.89
C LEU A 394 -3.59 -0.62 27.56
N LEU A 395 -2.53 -0.06 27.00
CA LEU A 395 -2.55 1.29 26.46
C LEU A 395 -3.41 1.30 25.18
N SER A 396 -4.34 2.22 25.08
CA SER A 396 -4.93 2.58 23.79
C SER A 396 -3.83 3.21 22.95
N GLY A 397 -3.52 2.66 21.77
CA GLY A 397 -2.51 3.23 20.91
C GLY A 397 -2.89 4.66 20.56
N GLU A 398 -2.23 5.66 21.13
CA GLU A 398 -2.34 7.04 20.69
C GLU A 398 -1.37 7.25 19.53
N TYR A 399 -1.86 7.81 18.44
CA TYR A 399 -1.00 8.27 17.35
C TYR A 399 -0.27 9.53 17.82
N ILE A 400 1.04 9.47 17.80
CA ILE A 400 1.88 10.61 18.15
C ILE A 400 2.31 11.27 16.84
N ALA A 401 2.01 12.57 16.68
CA ALA A 401 2.40 13.36 15.53
C ALA A 401 3.74 14.06 15.81
N PRO A 402 4.88 13.52 15.32
CA PRO A 402 6.19 14.12 15.59
C PRO A 402 6.30 15.50 14.95
N LYS A 403 7.02 16.40 15.60
CA LYS A 403 7.32 17.72 15.05
C LYS A 403 8.47 17.61 14.05
N VAL A 404 8.23 18.02 12.81
CA VAL A 404 9.25 18.11 11.75
C VAL A 404 10.17 19.31 12.04
N ILE A 405 11.46 19.06 12.15
CA ILE A 405 12.51 20.07 12.43
C ILE A 405 13.37 20.29 11.19
N ARG A 406 13.66 19.22 10.43
CA ARG A 406 14.42 19.27 9.17
C ARG A 406 13.67 18.49 8.09
N SER A 407 13.96 18.81 6.82
CA SER A 407 13.41 18.02 5.73
C SER A 407 13.94 16.58 5.78
N PRO A 408 13.17 15.59 5.29
CA PRO A 408 13.62 14.20 5.26
C PRO A 408 14.96 14.02 4.53
N GLN A 409 15.20 14.74 3.44
CA GLN A 409 16.47 14.69 2.70
C GLN A 409 17.63 15.20 3.52
N GLU A 410 17.49 16.40 4.12
CA GLU A 410 18.56 16.98 4.95
C GLU A 410 18.93 16.08 6.12
N ALA A 411 17.93 15.53 6.80
CA ALA A 411 18.15 14.65 7.95
C ALA A 411 18.75 13.29 7.53
N PHE A 412 18.32 12.74 6.40
CA PHE A 412 18.81 11.44 5.93
C PHE A 412 20.31 11.49 5.58
N TYR A 413 20.80 12.60 4.99
CA TYR A 413 22.18 12.77 4.57
C TYR A 413 23.07 13.52 5.59
N ALA A 414 22.52 13.99 6.70
CA ALA A 414 23.29 14.63 7.77
C ALA A 414 24.21 13.66 8.50
N GLU A 415 25.23 14.19 9.18
CA GLU A 415 26.02 13.42 10.13
C GLU A 415 25.16 12.96 11.30
N LYS A 416 25.38 11.72 11.73
CA LYS A 416 24.57 11.04 12.74
C LYS A 416 25.44 10.43 13.81
N LYS A 417 24.88 10.28 15.00
CA LYS A 417 25.47 9.49 16.09
C LYS A 417 24.42 8.53 16.65
N SER A 418 24.90 7.39 17.13
CA SER A 418 24.07 6.41 17.83
C SER A 418 23.93 6.78 19.30
N LEU A 419 22.72 6.80 19.82
CA LEU A 419 22.42 6.99 21.24
C LEU A 419 21.49 5.88 21.74
N GLN A 420 21.59 5.52 23.02
CA GLN A 420 20.59 4.65 23.63
C GLN A 420 19.20 5.28 23.52
N ILE A 421 18.17 4.48 23.23
CA ILE A 421 16.83 4.99 22.96
C ILE A 421 16.32 5.97 24.04
N ARG A 422 16.56 5.69 25.32
CA ARG A 422 16.14 6.56 26.43
C ARG A 422 16.92 7.88 26.54
N GLU A 423 18.04 8.00 25.83
CA GLU A 423 18.88 9.21 25.78
C GLU A 423 18.55 10.10 24.59
N THR A 424 17.62 9.68 23.72
CA THR A 424 17.31 10.37 22.46
C THR A 424 16.24 11.46 22.58
N SER A 425 15.64 11.64 23.75
CA SER A 425 14.62 12.68 23.99
C SER A 425 15.14 14.07 23.62
N GLY A 426 14.37 14.81 22.84
CA GLY A 426 14.73 16.15 22.33
C GLY A 426 15.71 16.14 21.15
N CYS A 427 16.25 14.98 20.74
CA CYS A 427 17.09 14.86 19.55
C CYS A 427 16.23 14.82 18.27
N ILE A 428 16.88 15.02 17.12
CA ILE A 428 16.25 14.90 15.80
C ILE A 428 16.63 13.54 15.21
N SER A 429 15.64 12.76 14.76
CA SER A 429 15.88 11.44 14.16
C SER A 429 16.64 11.55 12.84
N GLY A 430 17.62 10.67 12.66
CA GLY A 430 18.32 10.46 11.40
C GLY A 430 17.85 9.22 10.63
N GLU A 431 16.91 8.47 11.19
CA GLU A 431 16.42 7.21 10.60
C GLU A 431 14.92 7.01 10.83
N PHE A 432 14.38 5.95 10.22
CA PHE A 432 12.99 5.55 10.43
C PHE A 432 12.86 4.62 11.63
N VAL A 433 11.75 4.73 12.36
CA VAL A 433 11.24 3.69 13.25
C VAL A 433 9.81 3.41 12.86
N MET A 434 9.48 2.18 12.52
CA MET A 434 8.13 1.80 12.09
C MET A 434 7.77 0.39 12.54
N CYS A 435 6.50 0.15 12.84
CA CYS A 435 5.95 -1.20 12.89
C CYS A 435 5.72 -1.71 11.46
N TYR A 436 6.03 -2.98 11.22
CA TYR A 436 5.78 -3.59 9.93
C TYR A 436 5.11 -4.96 10.08
N PRO A 437 3.99 -5.20 9.40
CA PRO A 437 3.15 -4.24 8.67
C PRO A 437 2.52 -3.17 9.58
N PRO A 438 2.03 -2.02 9.07
CA PRO A 438 1.83 -1.66 7.65
C PRO A 438 3.01 -0.88 7.02
N GLY A 439 4.07 -0.53 7.75
CA GLY A 439 5.17 0.28 7.22
C GLY A 439 4.89 1.79 7.23
N ILE A 440 4.03 2.23 8.13
CA ILE A 440 3.80 3.64 8.47
C ILE A 440 4.82 4.02 9.54
N PRO A 441 5.65 5.06 9.33
CA PRO A 441 6.64 5.44 10.33
C PRO A 441 6.02 6.01 11.60
N ILE A 442 6.43 5.47 12.75
CA ILE A 442 6.25 6.09 14.06
C ILE A 442 7.13 7.34 14.12
N LEU A 443 8.35 7.22 13.58
CA LEU A 443 9.36 8.27 13.52
C LEU A 443 10.03 8.25 12.14
N ALA A 444 10.23 9.41 11.54
CA ALA A 444 10.91 9.57 10.26
C ALA A 444 12.12 10.49 10.38
N PRO A 445 13.09 10.43 9.44
CA PRO A 445 14.23 11.35 9.44
C PRO A 445 13.77 12.81 9.46
N GLY A 446 14.37 13.62 10.35
CA GLY A 446 14.07 15.03 10.50
C GLY A 446 13.03 15.38 11.56
N GLU A 447 12.41 14.40 12.18
CA GLU A 447 11.42 14.58 13.23
C GLU A 447 12.06 14.60 14.63
N MET A 448 11.47 15.38 15.54
CA MET A 448 11.90 15.45 16.93
C MET A 448 11.44 14.20 17.69
N ILE A 449 12.35 13.57 18.40
CA ILE A 449 12.07 12.44 19.27
C ILE A 449 11.59 12.99 20.63
N THR A 450 10.38 12.60 21.06
CA THR A 450 9.82 12.97 22.36
C THR A 450 9.78 11.78 23.31
N ASP A 451 9.60 12.04 24.61
CA ASP A 451 9.47 10.98 25.60
C ASP A 451 8.30 10.05 25.29
N GLU A 452 7.18 10.61 24.79
CA GLU A 452 5.99 9.83 24.42
C GLU A 452 6.30 8.87 23.26
N ILE A 453 7.07 9.31 22.25
CA ILE A 453 7.50 8.46 21.13
C ILE A 453 8.39 7.32 21.63
N ILE A 454 9.33 7.62 22.55
CA ILE A 454 10.23 6.63 23.14
C ILE A 454 9.40 5.56 23.88
N GLU A 455 8.49 5.97 24.74
CA GLU A 455 7.65 5.05 25.51
C GLU A 455 6.74 4.22 24.59
N TYR A 456 6.20 4.81 23.51
CA TYR A 456 5.41 4.07 22.53
C TYR A 456 6.25 3.00 21.81
N ILE A 457 7.48 3.34 21.37
CA ILE A 457 8.39 2.38 20.72
C ILE A 457 8.73 1.22 21.65
N ILE A 458 9.08 1.53 22.93
CA ILE A 458 9.40 0.52 23.92
C ILE A 458 8.20 -0.39 24.18
N TYR A 459 7.01 0.19 24.35
CA TYR A 459 5.77 -0.58 24.55
C TYR A 459 5.44 -1.49 23.37
N ALA A 460 5.55 -0.98 22.14
CA ALA A 460 5.32 -1.78 20.93
C ALA A 460 6.29 -2.97 20.86
N LYS A 461 7.57 -2.76 21.22
CA LYS A 461 8.59 -3.79 21.31
C LYS A 461 8.25 -4.86 22.37
N GLU A 462 7.84 -4.44 23.56
CA GLU A 462 7.43 -5.35 24.65
C GLU A 462 6.22 -6.20 24.27
N LYS A 463 5.33 -5.69 23.44
CA LYS A 463 4.17 -6.42 22.91
C LYS A 463 4.51 -7.35 21.73
N GLY A 464 5.77 -7.37 21.29
CA GLY A 464 6.22 -8.25 20.21
C GLY A 464 5.97 -7.70 18.80
N CYS A 465 5.64 -6.39 18.65
CA CYS A 465 5.54 -5.78 17.33
C CYS A 465 6.90 -5.79 16.62
N SER A 466 6.92 -6.16 15.34
CA SER A 466 8.13 -6.10 14.52
C SER A 466 8.49 -4.66 14.19
N LEU A 467 9.54 -4.14 14.81
CA LEU A 467 10.07 -2.81 14.55
C LEU A 467 11.15 -2.85 13.48
N GLN A 468 11.11 -1.93 12.53
CA GLN A 468 12.03 -1.87 11.39
C GLN A 468 12.42 -0.44 11.05
N GLY A 469 13.49 -0.29 10.27
CA GLY A 469 13.95 0.98 9.70
C GLY A 469 15.15 1.59 10.43
N THR A 470 15.52 1.03 11.57
CA THR A 470 16.69 1.41 12.37
C THR A 470 17.96 0.71 11.92
N GLU A 471 19.12 1.33 12.10
CA GLU A 471 20.42 0.67 11.93
C GLU A 471 20.64 -0.44 12.98
N ASP A 472 20.14 -0.23 14.20
CA ASP A 472 20.12 -1.26 15.24
C ASP A 472 18.83 -2.10 15.16
N PRO A 473 18.89 -3.38 14.70
CA PRO A 473 17.70 -4.21 14.59
C PRO A 473 17.03 -4.51 15.93
N ALA A 474 17.75 -4.39 17.04
CA ALA A 474 17.22 -4.58 18.37
C ALA A 474 16.48 -3.34 18.90
N VAL A 475 16.62 -2.20 18.22
CA VAL A 475 16.02 -0.91 18.61
C VAL A 475 16.36 -0.55 20.07
N GLU A 476 17.61 -0.84 20.50
CA GLU A 476 18.18 -0.37 21.76
C GLU A 476 18.80 1.02 21.59
N HIS A 477 19.25 1.32 20.36
CA HIS A 477 19.87 2.57 19.97
C HIS A 477 19.15 3.19 18.77
N LEU A 478 19.13 4.51 18.69
CA LEU A 478 18.63 5.24 17.53
C LEU A 478 19.71 6.17 16.97
N MET A 479 19.73 6.30 15.65
CA MET A 479 20.58 7.28 14.96
C MET A 479 19.94 8.66 15.02
N VAL A 480 20.60 9.60 15.68
CA VAL A 480 20.18 10.98 15.79
C VAL A 480 21.16 11.92 15.10
N LEU A 481 20.69 13.11 14.69
CA LEU A 481 21.55 14.11 14.07
C LEU A 481 22.56 14.65 15.08
N VAL A 482 23.77 14.99 14.60
CA VAL A 482 24.83 15.61 15.40
C VAL A 482 24.54 17.10 15.61
#